data_59a986d203bce979146e17109afdc7a9
#
_entry.id   59a986d203bce979146e17109afdc7a9
#
_cell.length_a   1.000
_cell.length_b   1.000
_cell.length_c   1.000
_cell.angle_alpha   90.00
_cell.angle_beta   90.00
_cell.angle_gamma   90.00
#
_symmetry.space_group_name_H-M   'P 1'
#
loop_
_entity.id
_entity.type
_entity.pdbx_description
1 polymer ?
#
loop_
_entity_poly.entity_id
_entity_poly.type
_entity_poly.pdbx_seq_one_letter_code
_entity_poly.pdbx_strand_id
1 'polypeptide(L)'
;MGTVSQARADVVILGGGPGGYEAALVAAQLGAQVTVVEADGLGGACVLTDCVPSKTLIATSETMGILGGSAGLGIRIEGYDGRMRPRPGAPAGPVTVDAARLNGRVKALAVAQSADVAARLAAEGVEVLPVRGRLAGPHTVVAGDREVTAEVVLLATGGVPRQLPGAEFASAYQALGSQVTLISSRDRVLPNEDPDAAMVVEDVFRRRGMTVLSRSRADGVKREGNGVVVTLADGRTVRGSHCLLTVGLVPATQHLGLEDAGVMLDERGFVTVDKVSRTSTAGVYAAGDCTGVMMLASVAAMQGRIAMWHALGEAVQPLRLSHVAATIFTEPEIATVGVSQAAVDSGEVEVATVKLPLATNARAKMQGFRDGFVKLFARPRSGTVVGGVVVAPRASELILAVSLAVEQMLTVDQIAHTFAVYPSLSGSLTEAARRLMRPVEDRA
;
A
#
# COMPACT_ATOMS: atom_id res chain seq x y z
N MET A 1 -23.25 39.11 10.06
CA MET A 1 -22.11 38.83 9.20
C MET A 1 -20.87 38.88 10.06
N GLY A 2 -20.34 37.72 10.46
CA GLY A 2 -19.08 37.66 11.21
C GLY A 2 -17.95 38.10 10.28
N THR A 3 -17.04 38.93 10.80
CA THR A 3 -15.83 39.34 10.09
C THR A 3 -14.94 38.09 9.85
N VAL A 4 -14.77 37.69 8.58
CA VAL A 4 -13.81 36.64 8.20
C VAL A 4 -12.40 37.17 8.54
N SER A 5 -11.66 36.46 9.37
CA SER A 5 -10.28 36.82 9.69
C SER A 5 -9.38 36.48 8.52
N GLN A 6 -8.64 37.48 8.00
CA GLN A 6 -7.64 37.26 6.96
C GLN A 6 -6.30 36.88 7.57
N ALA A 7 -5.68 35.82 7.04
CA ALA A 7 -4.34 35.38 7.37
C ALA A 7 -3.53 35.17 6.07
N ARG A 8 -2.20 35.26 6.17
CA ARG A 8 -1.30 34.99 5.05
C ARG A 8 -0.31 33.89 5.47
N ALA A 9 -0.06 32.98 4.56
CA ALA A 9 1.00 31.97 4.65
C ALA A 9 1.78 31.93 3.32
N ASP A 10 2.95 31.32 3.28
CA ASP A 10 3.64 31.06 2.03
C ASP A 10 3.01 29.87 1.32
N VAL A 11 2.68 28.83 2.11
CA VAL A 11 2.08 27.58 1.65
C VAL A 11 0.84 27.23 2.46
N VAL A 12 -0.27 26.93 1.79
CA VAL A 12 -1.46 26.32 2.41
C VAL A 12 -1.69 24.93 1.85
N ILE A 13 -1.94 23.99 2.72
CA ILE A 13 -2.16 22.58 2.37
C ILE A 13 -3.54 22.15 2.81
N LEU A 14 -4.36 21.66 1.87
CA LEU A 14 -5.66 21.07 2.12
C LEU A 14 -5.54 19.56 2.26
N GLY A 15 -5.65 19.04 3.49
CA GLY A 15 -5.52 17.63 3.83
C GLY A 15 -4.20 17.31 4.54
N GLY A 16 -4.31 16.62 5.68
CA GLY A 16 -3.19 16.22 6.55
C GLY A 16 -2.71 14.77 6.37
N GLY A 17 -3.09 14.11 5.25
CA GLY A 17 -2.60 12.77 4.89
C GLY A 17 -1.13 12.75 4.49
N PRO A 18 -0.57 11.58 4.05
CA PRO A 18 0.86 11.45 3.72
C PRO A 18 1.36 12.50 2.72
N GLY A 19 0.58 12.83 1.70
CA GLY A 19 0.93 13.88 0.76
C GLY A 19 1.00 15.27 1.41
N GLY A 20 0.08 15.56 2.32
CA GLY A 20 0.00 16.87 2.97
C GLY A 20 1.03 17.06 4.08
N TYR A 21 1.13 16.13 5.04
CA TYR A 21 2.07 16.31 6.16
C TYR A 21 3.53 16.24 5.73
N GLU A 22 3.88 15.39 4.75
CA GLU A 22 5.25 15.33 4.23
C GLU A 22 5.59 16.59 3.42
N ALA A 23 4.63 17.13 2.69
CA ALA A 23 4.77 18.43 2.03
C ALA A 23 4.99 19.56 3.04
N ALA A 24 4.20 19.59 4.11
CA ALA A 24 4.31 20.59 5.16
C ALA A 24 5.69 20.59 5.82
N LEU A 25 6.21 19.39 6.14
CA LEU A 25 7.55 19.23 6.72
C LEU A 25 8.65 19.75 5.77
N VAL A 26 8.58 19.40 4.48
CA VAL A 26 9.54 19.89 3.49
C VAL A 26 9.48 21.41 3.33
N ALA A 27 8.27 21.98 3.21
CA ALA A 27 8.10 23.41 3.04
C ALA A 27 8.63 24.19 4.28
N ALA A 28 8.32 23.71 5.49
CA ALA A 28 8.83 24.31 6.74
C ALA A 28 10.35 24.24 6.84
N GLN A 29 10.96 23.09 6.47
CA GLN A 29 12.43 22.93 6.44
C GLN A 29 13.11 23.87 5.44
N LEU A 30 12.40 24.27 4.38
CA LEU A 30 12.86 25.28 3.41
C LEU A 30 12.58 26.73 3.89
N GLY A 31 12.04 26.92 5.07
CA GLY A 31 11.80 28.22 5.70
C GLY A 31 10.46 28.87 5.37
N ALA A 32 9.56 28.15 4.72
CA ALA A 32 8.22 28.68 4.40
C ALA A 32 7.29 28.67 5.63
N GLN A 33 6.41 29.67 5.72
CA GLN A 33 5.29 29.67 6.65
C GLN A 33 4.18 28.78 6.11
N VAL A 34 3.88 27.70 6.83
CA VAL A 34 2.97 26.64 6.36
C VAL A 34 1.71 26.57 7.23
N THR A 35 0.56 26.54 6.59
CA THR A 35 -0.73 26.24 7.24
C THR A 35 -1.33 24.97 6.64
N VAL A 36 -1.61 23.97 7.46
CA VAL A 36 -2.32 22.74 7.08
C VAL A 36 -3.77 22.84 7.54
N VAL A 37 -4.71 22.59 6.64
CA VAL A 37 -6.15 22.56 6.93
C VAL A 37 -6.61 21.11 6.88
N GLU A 38 -6.97 20.53 8.05
CA GLU A 38 -7.33 19.13 8.20
C GLU A 38 -8.44 18.94 9.25
N ALA A 39 -9.58 18.43 8.84
CA ALA A 39 -10.76 18.30 9.69
C ALA A 39 -10.83 17.01 10.51
N ASP A 40 -10.34 15.90 9.94
CA ASP A 40 -10.62 14.55 10.44
C ASP A 40 -9.44 13.97 11.24
N GLY A 41 -8.28 14.64 11.21
CA GLY A 41 -7.08 14.29 11.96
C GLY A 41 -5.85 14.02 11.09
N LEU A 42 -4.67 14.35 11.64
CA LEU A 42 -3.40 14.25 10.93
C LEU A 42 -3.01 12.80 10.63
N GLY A 43 -2.37 12.60 9.49
CA GLY A 43 -2.08 11.30 8.91
C GLY A 43 -3.17 10.82 7.94
N GLY A 44 -4.37 11.47 7.96
CA GLY A 44 -5.48 11.20 7.05
C GLY A 44 -5.95 9.74 7.07
N ALA A 45 -6.62 9.30 6.01
CA ALA A 45 -7.13 7.92 5.91
C ALA A 45 -6.04 6.86 6.10
N CYS A 46 -4.84 7.09 5.60
CA CYS A 46 -3.71 6.16 5.74
C CYS A 46 -3.42 5.80 7.21
N VAL A 47 -3.44 6.77 8.11
CA VAL A 47 -3.16 6.57 9.54
C VAL A 47 -4.42 6.18 10.32
N LEU A 48 -5.54 6.82 10.04
CA LEU A 48 -6.73 6.74 10.91
C LEU A 48 -7.66 5.58 10.54
N THR A 49 -7.78 5.21 9.26
CA THR A 49 -8.83 4.28 8.81
C THR A 49 -8.36 3.18 7.88
N ASP A 50 -7.15 3.26 7.29
CA ASP A 50 -6.69 2.32 6.26
C ASP A 50 -5.36 1.64 6.63
N CYS A 51 -4.20 2.17 6.24
CA CYS A 51 -2.93 1.46 6.30
C CYS A 51 -2.54 1.05 7.73
N VAL A 52 -2.55 1.99 8.69
CA VAL A 52 -2.17 1.67 10.08
C VAL A 52 -3.18 0.71 10.72
N PRO A 53 -4.49 0.92 10.63
CA PRO A 53 -5.49 -0.03 11.10
C PRO A 53 -5.37 -1.42 10.46
N SER A 54 -5.31 -1.50 9.13
CA SER A 54 -5.26 -2.78 8.42
C SER A 54 -3.96 -3.54 8.69
N LYS A 55 -2.79 -2.87 8.69
CA LYS A 55 -1.51 -3.51 8.97
C LYS A 55 -1.37 -3.90 10.44
N THR A 56 -2.03 -3.20 11.36
CA THR A 56 -2.15 -3.63 12.77
C THR A 56 -2.93 -4.93 12.90
N LEU A 57 -4.04 -5.08 12.15
CA LEU A 57 -4.80 -6.32 12.08
C LEU A 57 -3.94 -7.45 11.47
N ILE A 58 -3.25 -7.18 10.37
CA ILE A 58 -2.37 -8.13 9.67
C ILE A 58 -1.25 -8.60 10.60
N ALA A 59 -0.60 -7.72 11.35
CA ALA A 59 0.44 -8.10 12.31
C ALA A 59 -0.06 -9.09 13.38
N THR A 60 -1.32 -8.98 13.78
CA THR A 60 -1.94 -9.98 14.68
C THR A 60 -2.20 -11.29 13.95
N SER A 61 -2.64 -11.23 12.68
CA SER A 61 -2.87 -12.44 11.88
C SER A 61 -1.57 -13.19 11.54
N GLU A 62 -0.46 -12.48 11.32
CA GLU A 62 0.87 -13.08 11.16
C GLU A 62 1.30 -13.86 12.41
N THR A 63 1.08 -13.28 13.59
CA THR A 63 1.34 -13.97 14.86
C THR A 63 0.53 -15.27 14.97
N MET A 64 -0.74 -15.25 14.56
CA MET A 64 -1.57 -16.46 14.51
C MET A 64 -1.05 -17.48 13.48
N GLY A 65 -0.55 -17.01 12.33
CA GLY A 65 0.11 -17.84 11.31
C GLY A 65 1.36 -18.55 11.86
N ILE A 66 2.21 -17.82 12.60
CA ILE A 66 3.40 -18.38 13.27
C ILE A 66 2.99 -19.44 14.29
N LEU A 67 1.98 -19.18 15.14
CA LEU A 67 1.46 -20.16 16.08
C LEU A 67 0.90 -21.41 15.37
N GLY A 68 0.19 -21.21 14.25
CA GLY A 68 -0.32 -22.30 13.42
C GLY A 68 0.77 -23.19 12.83
N GLY A 69 1.95 -22.62 12.51
CA GLY A 69 3.12 -23.34 12.01
C GLY A 69 4.03 -23.94 13.10
N SER A 70 3.79 -23.65 14.36
CA SER A 70 4.69 -23.95 15.50
C SER A 70 5.01 -25.43 15.66
N ALA A 71 4.06 -26.31 15.39
CA ALA A 71 4.26 -27.77 15.47
C ALA A 71 5.38 -28.25 14.51
N GLY A 72 5.50 -27.65 13.33
CA GLY A 72 6.58 -27.93 12.36
C GLY A 72 7.97 -27.52 12.85
N LEU A 73 8.04 -26.62 13.85
CA LEU A 73 9.26 -26.18 14.52
C LEU A 73 9.54 -26.94 15.83
N GLY A 74 8.75 -27.98 16.15
CA GLY A 74 8.88 -28.77 17.38
C GLY A 74 8.21 -28.15 18.62
N ILE A 75 7.46 -27.05 18.46
CA ILE A 75 6.74 -26.39 19.56
C ILE A 75 5.37 -27.05 19.72
N ARG A 76 5.05 -27.50 20.93
CA ARG A 76 3.73 -28.02 21.27
C ARG A 76 2.97 -27.01 22.11
N ILE A 77 1.75 -26.71 21.71
CA ILE A 77 0.80 -25.93 22.50
C ILE A 77 -0.24 -26.93 23.00
N GLU A 78 -0.37 -27.06 24.32
CA GLU A 78 -1.26 -28.03 24.94
C GLU A 78 -2.70 -27.83 24.49
N GLY A 79 -3.36 -28.91 24.02
CA GLY A 79 -4.69 -28.84 23.45
C GLY A 79 -4.78 -28.28 22.01
N TYR A 80 -3.65 -27.98 21.34
CA TYR A 80 -3.61 -27.46 19.98
C TYR A 80 -3.01 -28.49 19.01
N ASP A 81 -3.79 -28.90 18.00
CA ASP A 81 -3.42 -29.91 17.01
C ASP A 81 -2.73 -29.32 15.74
N GLY A 82 -2.31 -28.06 15.80
CA GLY A 82 -1.71 -27.35 14.66
C GLY A 82 -2.74 -26.82 13.65
N ARG A 83 -4.03 -26.96 13.92
CA ARG A 83 -5.10 -26.44 13.06
C ARG A 83 -5.66 -25.16 13.64
N MET A 84 -5.67 -24.11 12.88
CA MET A 84 -6.28 -22.82 13.28
C MET A 84 -7.82 -22.87 13.36
N ARG A 85 -8.44 -24.00 12.94
CA ARG A 85 -9.89 -24.21 13.00
C ARG A 85 -10.23 -25.36 13.92
N PRO A 86 -11.11 -25.13 14.91
CA PRO A 86 -11.81 -26.23 15.54
C PRO A 86 -12.63 -26.94 14.46
N ARG A 87 -12.76 -28.26 14.53
CA ARG A 87 -13.73 -29.00 13.74
C ARG A 87 -15.12 -28.44 14.08
N PRO A 88 -16.10 -28.42 13.13
CA PRO A 88 -17.47 -28.07 13.46
C PRO A 88 -17.93 -28.84 14.70
N GLY A 89 -18.35 -28.12 15.75
CA GLY A 89 -18.77 -28.70 17.02
C GLY A 89 -17.66 -29.00 18.05
N ALA A 90 -16.38 -28.77 17.73
CA ALA A 90 -15.30 -28.84 18.72
C ALA A 90 -15.24 -27.58 19.59
N PRO A 91 -14.84 -27.68 20.87
CA PRO A 91 -14.58 -26.50 21.70
C PRO A 91 -13.52 -25.59 21.03
N ALA A 92 -13.60 -24.31 21.31
CA ALA A 92 -12.59 -23.35 20.86
C ALA A 92 -11.19 -23.87 21.23
N GLY A 93 -10.26 -23.86 20.27
CA GLY A 93 -8.88 -24.27 20.51
C GLY A 93 -8.22 -23.40 21.59
N PRO A 94 -7.06 -23.80 22.13
CA PRO A 94 -6.39 -23.09 23.23
C PRO A 94 -5.88 -21.69 22.83
N VAL A 95 -5.85 -21.40 21.53
CA VAL A 95 -5.47 -20.09 21.00
C VAL A 95 -6.68 -19.46 20.31
N THR A 96 -7.16 -18.38 20.89
CA THR A 96 -8.30 -17.59 20.36
C THR A 96 -7.92 -16.12 20.25
N VAL A 97 -8.60 -15.41 19.37
CA VAL A 97 -8.42 -13.96 19.21
C VAL A 97 -9.53 -13.24 19.98
N ASP A 98 -9.15 -12.37 20.92
CA ASP A 98 -10.04 -11.41 21.52
C ASP A 98 -10.26 -10.23 20.55
N ALA A 99 -11.35 -10.28 19.80
CA ALA A 99 -11.66 -9.30 18.77
C ALA A 99 -11.89 -7.88 19.35
N ALA A 100 -12.42 -7.77 20.58
CA ALA A 100 -12.66 -6.48 21.22
C ALA A 100 -11.33 -5.81 21.60
N ARG A 101 -10.41 -6.58 22.22
CA ARG A 101 -9.06 -6.11 22.55
C ARG A 101 -8.24 -5.77 21.32
N LEU A 102 -8.32 -6.59 20.27
CA LEU A 102 -7.65 -6.33 18.99
C LEU A 102 -8.15 -5.03 18.36
N ASN A 103 -9.47 -4.82 18.29
CA ASN A 103 -10.05 -3.58 17.78
C ASN A 103 -9.66 -2.36 18.62
N GLY A 104 -9.61 -2.50 19.95
CA GLY A 104 -9.10 -1.46 20.85
C GLY A 104 -7.64 -1.09 20.54
N ARG A 105 -6.77 -2.09 20.33
CA ARG A 105 -5.37 -1.89 19.93
C ARG A 105 -5.24 -1.19 18.59
N VAL A 106 -6.02 -1.61 17.58
CA VAL A 106 -6.03 -0.98 16.24
C VAL A 106 -6.35 0.52 16.35
N LYS A 107 -7.40 0.89 17.09
CA LYS A 107 -7.80 2.28 17.28
C LYS A 107 -6.75 3.08 18.07
N ALA A 108 -6.21 2.51 19.13
CA ALA A 108 -5.20 3.19 19.95
C ALA A 108 -3.92 3.51 19.16
N LEU A 109 -3.45 2.58 18.32
CA LEU A 109 -2.28 2.81 17.46
C LEU A 109 -2.53 3.86 16.39
N ALA A 110 -3.71 3.91 15.79
CA ALA A 110 -4.06 4.93 14.82
C ALA A 110 -4.04 6.34 15.46
N VAL A 111 -4.62 6.48 16.65
CA VAL A 111 -4.62 7.75 17.41
C VAL A 111 -3.19 8.15 17.81
N ALA A 112 -2.38 7.21 18.32
CA ALA A 112 -1.00 7.48 18.70
C ALA A 112 -0.17 7.95 17.50
N GLN A 113 -0.29 7.27 16.35
CA GLN A 113 0.43 7.65 15.13
C GLN A 113 -0.01 9.03 14.60
N SER A 114 -1.30 9.38 14.71
CA SER A 114 -1.79 10.71 14.36
C SER A 114 -1.20 11.79 15.28
N ALA A 115 -1.09 11.50 16.59
CA ALA A 115 -0.46 12.38 17.55
C ALA A 115 1.04 12.59 17.27
N ASP A 116 1.75 11.54 16.85
CA ASP A 116 3.17 11.64 16.44
C ASP A 116 3.35 12.55 15.21
N VAL A 117 2.44 12.46 14.22
CA VAL A 117 2.43 13.37 13.06
C VAL A 117 2.19 14.81 13.52
N ALA A 118 1.23 15.04 14.44
CA ALA A 118 0.93 16.35 14.99
C ALA A 118 2.14 16.95 15.71
N ALA A 119 2.83 16.15 16.54
CA ALA A 119 4.03 16.59 17.26
C ALA A 119 5.17 16.98 16.31
N ARG A 120 5.38 16.21 15.23
CA ARG A 120 6.39 16.54 14.21
C ARG A 120 6.09 17.86 13.50
N LEU A 121 4.84 18.09 13.08
CA LEU A 121 4.43 19.33 12.43
C LEU A 121 4.58 20.54 13.37
N ALA A 122 4.17 20.38 14.62
CA ALA A 122 4.32 21.43 15.64
C ALA A 122 5.78 21.77 15.92
N ALA A 123 6.69 20.77 15.94
CA ALA A 123 8.12 20.98 16.13
C ALA A 123 8.77 21.79 14.99
N GLU A 124 8.23 21.70 13.78
CA GLU A 124 8.66 22.49 12.60
C GLU A 124 7.89 23.81 12.46
N GLY A 125 7.04 24.18 13.44
CA GLY A 125 6.31 25.45 13.44
C GLY A 125 5.14 25.51 12.45
N VAL A 126 4.66 24.39 11.97
CA VAL A 126 3.51 24.31 11.03
C VAL A 126 2.21 24.61 11.79
N GLU A 127 1.44 25.57 11.31
CA GLU A 127 0.08 25.83 11.82
C GLU A 127 -0.89 24.76 11.31
N VAL A 128 -1.70 24.18 12.19
CA VAL A 128 -2.74 23.22 11.80
C VAL A 128 -4.12 23.77 12.18
N LEU A 129 -5.00 23.90 11.19
CA LEU A 129 -6.39 24.31 11.37
C LEU A 129 -7.30 23.09 11.34
N PRO A 130 -7.92 22.69 12.47
CA PRO A 130 -8.74 21.48 12.56
C PRO A 130 -10.16 21.72 12.01
N VAL A 131 -10.25 22.13 10.77
CA VAL A 131 -11.50 22.49 10.08
C VAL A 131 -11.48 22.01 8.63
N ARG A 132 -12.66 21.97 8.00
CA ARG A 132 -12.74 21.74 6.55
C ARG A 132 -12.35 22.99 5.79
N GLY A 133 -11.58 22.79 4.71
CA GLY A 133 -11.14 23.86 3.81
C GLY A 133 -11.63 23.65 2.38
N ARG A 134 -11.74 24.77 1.65
CA ARG A 134 -12.00 24.79 0.21
C ARG A 134 -11.30 25.97 -0.44
N LEU A 135 -11.06 25.88 -1.73
CA LEU A 135 -10.59 27.02 -2.51
C LEU A 135 -11.71 28.07 -2.69
N ALA A 136 -11.33 29.34 -2.59
CA ALA A 136 -12.14 30.48 -3.04
C ALA A 136 -11.48 31.23 -4.19
N GLY A 137 -10.48 30.61 -4.80
CA GLY A 137 -9.63 31.06 -5.91
C GLY A 137 -8.30 30.32 -5.85
N PRO A 138 -7.40 30.53 -6.81
CA PRO A 138 -6.14 29.79 -6.91
C PRO A 138 -5.19 30.01 -5.71
N HIS A 139 -5.29 31.15 -5.03
CA HIS A 139 -4.40 31.53 -3.94
C HIS A 139 -5.12 31.81 -2.62
N THR A 140 -6.41 31.42 -2.54
CA THR A 140 -7.24 31.70 -1.37
C THR A 140 -7.95 30.44 -0.90
N VAL A 141 -7.75 30.10 0.36
CA VAL A 141 -8.41 28.96 1.04
C VAL A 141 -9.32 29.49 2.13
N VAL A 142 -10.58 29.09 2.11
CA VAL A 142 -11.53 29.29 3.20
C VAL A 142 -11.46 28.08 4.11
N ALA A 143 -11.09 28.30 5.36
CA ALA A 143 -10.92 27.30 6.40
C ALA A 143 -11.80 27.66 7.63
N GLY A 144 -13.01 27.12 7.68
CA GLY A 144 -14.01 27.52 8.68
C GLY A 144 -14.43 28.99 8.51
N ASP A 145 -14.14 29.81 9.51
CA ASP A 145 -14.37 31.26 9.56
C ASP A 145 -13.15 32.11 9.16
N ARG A 146 -12.06 31.46 8.77
CA ARG A 146 -10.81 32.10 8.32
C ARG A 146 -10.65 32.02 6.82
N GLU A 147 -10.10 33.07 6.24
CA GLU A 147 -9.61 33.10 4.88
C GLU A 147 -8.08 33.20 4.91
N VAL A 148 -7.39 32.23 4.32
CA VAL A 148 -5.94 32.18 4.25
C VAL A 148 -5.50 32.35 2.81
N THR A 149 -4.69 33.38 2.56
CA THR A 149 -4.06 33.59 1.24
C THR A 149 -2.65 33.03 1.23
N ALA A 150 -2.25 32.40 0.12
CA ALA A 150 -0.92 31.81 -0.04
C ALA A 150 -0.41 31.93 -1.47
N GLU A 151 0.91 31.95 -1.63
CA GLU A 151 1.55 31.87 -2.95
C GLU A 151 1.43 30.48 -3.55
N VAL A 152 1.49 29.44 -2.67
CA VAL A 152 1.39 28.04 -3.04
C VAL A 152 0.24 27.37 -2.31
N VAL A 153 -0.60 26.64 -3.03
CA VAL A 153 -1.64 25.79 -2.46
C VAL A 153 -1.40 24.35 -2.89
N LEU A 154 -1.41 23.42 -1.92
CA LEU A 154 -1.35 21.98 -2.18
C LEU A 154 -2.69 21.31 -1.84
N LEU A 155 -3.26 20.60 -2.80
CA LEU A 155 -4.42 19.74 -2.62
C LEU A 155 -3.93 18.34 -2.26
N ALA A 156 -4.15 17.91 -1.02
CA ALA A 156 -3.79 16.59 -0.50
C ALA A 156 -5.01 15.91 0.18
N THR A 157 -6.19 16.13 -0.40
CA THR A 157 -7.49 15.74 0.15
C THR A 157 -7.78 14.25 0.08
N GLY A 158 -6.91 13.49 -0.62
CA GLY A 158 -6.97 12.03 -0.65
C GLY A 158 -8.14 11.46 -1.42
N GLY A 159 -8.62 10.31 -0.98
CA GLY A 159 -9.74 9.61 -1.57
C GLY A 159 -10.70 9.09 -0.51
N VAL A 160 -11.95 8.88 -0.92
CA VAL A 160 -12.95 8.22 -0.09
C VAL A 160 -12.98 6.74 -0.46
N PRO A 161 -12.74 5.84 0.49
CA PRO A 161 -12.80 4.42 0.21
C PRO A 161 -14.22 4.05 -0.22
N ARG A 162 -14.37 3.53 -1.43
CA ARG A 162 -15.49 2.63 -1.71
C ARG A 162 -15.22 1.29 -1.04
N GLN A 163 -13.95 1.01 -0.62
CA GLN A 163 -13.50 -0.35 -0.34
C GLN A 163 -12.15 -0.46 0.34
N LEU A 164 -11.95 -1.67 0.90
CA LEU A 164 -10.76 -2.15 1.58
C LEU A 164 -9.93 -3.10 0.69
N PRO A 165 -8.61 -3.34 0.96
CA PRO A 165 -7.78 -4.29 0.21
C PRO A 165 -8.27 -5.73 0.38
N GLY A 166 -9.02 -6.26 -0.60
CA GLY A 166 -9.76 -7.53 -0.47
C GLY A 166 -8.89 -8.73 -0.17
N ALA A 167 -7.76 -8.91 -0.85
CA ALA A 167 -6.87 -10.06 -0.67
C ALA A 167 -6.16 -10.02 0.69
N GLU A 168 -5.74 -8.84 1.16
CA GLU A 168 -5.11 -8.65 2.46
C GLU A 168 -6.06 -8.99 3.60
N PHE A 169 -7.28 -8.45 3.56
CA PHE A 169 -8.30 -8.76 4.57
C PHE A 169 -8.75 -10.22 4.51
N ALA A 170 -8.86 -10.80 3.32
CA ALA A 170 -9.17 -12.24 3.17
C ALA A 170 -8.09 -13.09 3.84
N SER A 171 -6.80 -12.77 3.61
CA SER A 171 -5.67 -13.42 4.27
C SER A 171 -5.72 -13.27 5.79
N ALA A 172 -5.90 -12.03 6.27
CA ALA A 172 -5.93 -11.73 7.70
C ALA A 172 -7.09 -12.42 8.43
N TYR A 173 -8.31 -12.29 7.93
CA TYR A 173 -9.48 -12.94 8.56
C TYR A 173 -9.41 -14.46 8.53
N GLN A 174 -8.85 -15.04 7.46
CA GLN A 174 -8.60 -16.48 7.44
C GLN A 174 -7.63 -16.90 8.55
N ALA A 175 -6.52 -16.19 8.69
CA ALA A 175 -5.53 -16.47 9.74
C ALA A 175 -6.08 -16.26 11.15
N LEU A 176 -7.03 -15.34 11.33
CA LEU A 176 -7.74 -15.10 12.59
C LEU A 176 -8.88 -16.12 12.86
N GLY A 177 -9.06 -17.12 11.99
CA GLY A 177 -10.00 -18.23 12.19
C GLY A 177 -11.33 -18.12 11.46
N SER A 178 -11.57 -17.07 10.67
CA SER A 178 -12.79 -16.94 9.87
C SER A 178 -12.81 -17.91 8.68
N GLN A 179 -14.00 -18.38 8.31
CA GLN A 179 -14.20 -19.04 7.02
C GLN A 179 -14.37 -17.96 5.94
N VAL A 180 -13.45 -17.94 4.99
CA VAL A 180 -13.43 -16.92 3.94
C VAL A 180 -13.78 -17.54 2.60
N THR A 181 -14.71 -16.92 1.89
CA THR A 181 -14.97 -17.15 0.46
C THR A 181 -14.59 -15.88 -0.30
N LEU A 182 -13.55 -15.95 -1.11
CA LEU A 182 -13.09 -14.86 -1.96
C LEU A 182 -13.73 -14.99 -3.34
N ILE A 183 -14.47 -13.97 -3.75
CA ILE A 183 -15.17 -13.93 -5.06
C ILE A 183 -14.46 -12.90 -5.93
N SER A 184 -14.00 -13.32 -7.10
CA SER A 184 -13.32 -12.48 -8.08
C SER A 184 -13.93 -12.67 -9.47
N SER A 185 -14.25 -11.56 -10.15
CA SER A 185 -14.68 -11.59 -11.56
C SER A 185 -13.51 -11.87 -12.52
N ARG A 186 -12.29 -11.84 -12.04
CA ARG A 186 -11.05 -12.08 -12.80
C ARG A 186 -10.67 -13.57 -12.79
N ASP A 187 -9.77 -13.94 -13.68
CA ASP A 187 -9.28 -15.32 -13.83
C ASP A 187 -8.53 -15.83 -12.61
N ARG A 188 -7.91 -14.92 -11.87
CA ARG A 188 -7.11 -15.21 -10.68
C ARG A 188 -7.27 -14.14 -9.61
N VAL A 189 -6.89 -14.47 -8.39
CA VAL A 189 -6.66 -13.50 -7.32
C VAL A 189 -5.51 -12.59 -7.73
N LEU A 190 -5.59 -11.28 -7.43
CA LEU A 190 -4.53 -10.31 -7.74
C LEU A 190 -4.15 -10.28 -9.24
N PRO A 191 -5.10 -9.95 -10.13
CA PRO A 191 -4.91 -10.09 -11.58
C PRO A 191 -3.85 -9.15 -12.17
N ASN A 192 -3.53 -8.06 -11.48
CA ASN A 192 -2.56 -7.06 -11.92
C ASN A 192 -1.13 -7.35 -11.42
N GLU A 193 -0.98 -8.36 -10.55
CA GLU A 193 0.32 -8.74 -10.01
C GLU A 193 1.04 -9.74 -10.91
N ASP A 194 2.33 -9.96 -10.61
CA ASP A 194 3.12 -11.00 -11.25
C ASP A 194 2.37 -12.33 -11.21
N PRO A 195 2.21 -13.04 -12.35
CA PRO A 195 1.42 -14.28 -12.41
C PRO A 195 1.92 -15.37 -11.46
N ASP A 196 3.24 -15.53 -11.32
CA ASP A 196 3.82 -16.52 -10.41
C ASP A 196 3.50 -16.15 -8.95
N ALA A 197 3.56 -14.85 -8.60
CA ALA A 197 3.25 -14.36 -7.27
C ALA A 197 1.78 -14.57 -6.91
N ALA A 198 0.88 -14.22 -7.82
CA ALA A 198 -0.56 -14.43 -7.65
C ALA A 198 -0.90 -15.92 -7.47
N MET A 199 -0.26 -16.81 -8.25
CA MET A 199 -0.46 -18.26 -8.13
C MET A 199 -0.01 -18.78 -6.76
N VAL A 200 1.15 -18.34 -6.27
CA VAL A 200 1.63 -18.77 -4.93
C VAL A 200 0.63 -18.38 -3.86
N VAL A 201 0.15 -17.12 -3.86
CA VAL A 201 -0.80 -16.66 -2.84
C VAL A 201 -2.15 -17.38 -2.94
N GLU A 202 -2.67 -17.58 -4.15
CA GLU A 202 -3.93 -18.32 -4.36
C GLU A 202 -3.82 -19.77 -3.88
N ASP A 203 -2.70 -20.44 -4.17
CA ASP A 203 -2.43 -21.82 -3.71
C ASP A 203 -2.35 -21.89 -2.18
N VAL A 204 -1.65 -20.93 -1.54
CA VAL A 204 -1.60 -20.83 -0.07
C VAL A 204 -3.00 -20.62 0.50
N PHE A 205 -3.81 -19.73 -0.07
CA PHE A 205 -5.18 -19.48 0.38
C PHE A 205 -6.03 -20.76 0.34
N ARG A 206 -5.99 -21.49 -0.78
CA ARG A 206 -6.72 -22.76 -0.95
C ARG A 206 -6.24 -23.85 0.03
N ARG A 207 -4.94 -24.02 0.17
CA ARG A 207 -4.35 -25.00 1.13
C ARG A 207 -4.70 -24.68 2.58
N ARG A 208 -4.84 -23.40 2.92
CA ARG A 208 -5.31 -22.96 4.24
C ARG A 208 -6.83 -23.03 4.38
N GLY A 209 -7.56 -23.50 3.34
CA GLY A 209 -9.00 -23.77 3.38
C GLY A 209 -9.88 -22.58 3.00
N MET A 210 -9.35 -21.54 2.35
CA MET A 210 -10.16 -20.49 1.73
C MET A 210 -10.86 -21.04 0.48
N THR A 211 -12.13 -20.70 0.30
CA THR A 211 -12.82 -20.92 -0.97
C THR A 211 -12.53 -19.75 -1.90
N VAL A 212 -11.90 -20.03 -3.04
CA VAL A 212 -11.62 -18.99 -4.06
C VAL A 212 -12.46 -19.28 -5.29
N LEU A 213 -13.39 -18.35 -5.60
CA LEU A 213 -14.26 -18.38 -6.76
C LEU A 213 -13.74 -17.35 -7.78
N SER A 214 -12.83 -17.79 -8.65
CA SER A 214 -12.37 -17.02 -9.80
C SER A 214 -13.42 -17.03 -10.92
N ARG A 215 -13.36 -16.08 -11.87
CA ARG A 215 -14.34 -15.89 -12.96
C ARG A 215 -15.78 -15.84 -12.47
N SER A 216 -16.01 -15.35 -11.28
CA SER A 216 -17.30 -15.30 -10.62
C SER A 216 -17.63 -13.85 -10.27
N ARG A 217 -18.57 -13.27 -10.97
CA ARG A 217 -19.03 -11.90 -10.74
C ARG A 217 -20.16 -11.89 -9.72
N ALA A 218 -20.00 -11.15 -8.64
CA ALA A 218 -21.09 -10.86 -7.73
C ALA A 218 -22.05 -9.86 -8.40
N ASP A 219 -23.34 -10.18 -8.40
CA ASP A 219 -24.41 -9.37 -8.96
C ASP A 219 -25.11 -8.56 -7.87
N GLY A 220 -25.23 -9.13 -6.68
CA GLY A 220 -25.85 -8.45 -5.55
C GLY A 220 -25.58 -9.12 -4.23
N VAL A 221 -25.81 -8.35 -3.17
CA VAL A 221 -25.74 -8.80 -1.77
C VAL A 221 -27.04 -8.43 -1.06
N LYS A 222 -27.64 -9.38 -0.34
CA LYS A 222 -28.84 -9.14 0.46
C LYS A 222 -28.65 -9.66 1.87
N ARG A 223 -29.21 -8.95 2.85
CA ARG A 223 -29.30 -9.43 4.23
C ARG A 223 -30.41 -10.48 4.33
N GLU A 224 -30.12 -11.60 4.97
CA GLU A 224 -31.07 -12.69 5.21
C GLU A 224 -30.91 -13.18 6.65
N GLY A 225 -31.88 -12.86 7.49
CA GLY A 225 -31.79 -13.11 8.94
C GLY A 225 -30.59 -12.40 9.57
N ASN A 226 -29.75 -13.16 10.26
CA ASN A 226 -28.51 -12.67 10.88
C ASN A 226 -27.30 -12.75 9.96
N GLY A 227 -27.47 -13.09 8.69
CA GLY A 227 -26.40 -13.24 7.71
C GLY A 227 -26.64 -12.47 6.43
N VAL A 228 -25.84 -12.81 5.43
CA VAL A 228 -25.89 -12.25 4.08
C VAL A 228 -25.88 -13.34 3.02
N VAL A 229 -26.51 -13.06 1.89
CA VAL A 229 -26.47 -13.88 0.70
C VAL A 229 -25.93 -13.06 -0.44
N VAL A 230 -24.83 -13.53 -1.03
CA VAL A 230 -24.25 -12.97 -2.26
C VAL A 230 -24.77 -13.79 -3.43
N THR A 231 -25.40 -13.15 -4.39
CA THR A 231 -25.83 -13.77 -5.65
C THR A 231 -24.77 -13.50 -6.71
N LEU A 232 -24.39 -14.54 -7.44
CA LEU A 232 -23.46 -14.44 -8.56
C LEU A 232 -24.23 -14.30 -9.87
N ALA A 233 -23.60 -13.70 -10.88
CA ALA A 233 -24.20 -13.48 -12.20
C ALA A 233 -24.61 -14.79 -12.92
N ASP A 234 -24.06 -15.93 -12.53
CA ASP A 234 -24.39 -17.26 -13.05
C ASP A 234 -25.53 -17.96 -12.24
N GLY A 235 -26.14 -17.25 -11.30
CA GLY A 235 -27.25 -17.75 -10.47
C GLY A 235 -26.84 -18.51 -9.21
N ARG A 236 -25.54 -18.83 -9.02
CA ARG A 236 -25.04 -19.40 -7.76
C ARG A 236 -25.18 -18.41 -6.62
N THR A 237 -25.29 -18.92 -5.40
CA THR A 237 -25.33 -18.10 -4.19
C THR A 237 -24.24 -18.53 -3.19
N VAL A 238 -23.70 -17.53 -2.48
CA VAL A 238 -22.78 -17.73 -1.38
C VAL A 238 -23.36 -17.13 -0.12
N ARG A 239 -23.45 -17.91 0.95
CA ARG A 239 -23.97 -17.48 2.25
C ARG A 239 -22.85 -17.23 3.23
N GLY A 240 -22.98 -16.20 4.07
CA GLY A 240 -22.04 -15.88 5.12
C GLY A 240 -22.67 -15.06 6.23
N SER A 241 -21.95 -14.88 7.33
CA SER A 241 -22.35 -13.94 8.39
C SER A 241 -22.15 -12.48 7.98
N HIS A 242 -21.11 -12.21 7.19
CA HIS A 242 -20.72 -10.89 6.73
C HIS A 242 -20.25 -10.94 5.27
N CYS A 243 -20.37 -9.82 4.57
CA CYS A 243 -19.79 -9.61 3.25
C CYS A 243 -18.95 -8.32 3.29
N LEU A 244 -17.68 -8.44 2.88
CA LEU A 244 -16.80 -7.32 2.68
C LEU A 244 -16.77 -6.96 1.19
N LEU A 245 -17.11 -5.71 0.87
CA LEU A 245 -17.06 -5.20 -0.50
C LEU A 245 -15.73 -4.53 -0.76
N THR A 246 -15.06 -4.87 -1.85
CA THR A 246 -13.73 -4.40 -2.22
C THR A 246 -13.68 -3.92 -3.68
N VAL A 247 -14.47 -2.87 -4.06
CA VAL A 247 -14.75 -2.47 -5.47
C VAL A 247 -14.21 -1.06 -5.89
N GLY A 248 -13.17 -0.44 -5.25
CA GLY A 248 -12.38 0.75 -5.68
C GLY A 248 -12.46 1.97 -4.74
N LEU A 249 -11.86 3.07 -5.17
CA LEU A 249 -11.74 4.32 -4.46
C LEU A 249 -12.28 5.46 -5.34
N VAL A 250 -12.83 6.49 -4.75
CA VAL A 250 -13.20 7.74 -5.43
C VAL A 250 -12.40 8.90 -4.88
N PRO A 251 -11.98 9.87 -5.72
CA PRO A 251 -11.24 11.02 -5.25
C PRO A 251 -12.11 11.91 -4.33
N ALA A 252 -11.50 12.48 -3.30
CA ALA A 252 -12.13 13.45 -2.41
C ALA A 252 -11.96 14.87 -2.99
N THR A 253 -12.58 15.11 -4.14
CA THR A 253 -12.47 16.37 -4.90
C THR A 253 -13.75 17.19 -4.92
N GLN A 254 -14.84 16.69 -4.34
CA GLN A 254 -16.13 17.35 -4.34
C GLN A 254 -16.18 18.52 -3.32
N HIS A 255 -16.87 19.59 -3.69
CA HIS A 255 -17.11 20.77 -2.86
C HIS A 255 -15.85 21.52 -2.39
N LEU A 256 -14.75 21.38 -3.14
CA LEU A 256 -13.48 22.04 -2.86
C LEU A 256 -13.26 23.35 -3.63
N GLY A 257 -14.19 23.77 -4.47
CA GLY A 257 -14.05 25.00 -5.29
C GLY A 257 -13.00 24.87 -6.39
N LEU A 258 -12.72 23.65 -6.87
CA LEU A 258 -11.64 23.37 -7.85
C LEU A 258 -11.92 24.00 -9.20
N GLU A 259 -13.16 23.91 -9.70
CA GLU A 259 -13.57 24.48 -10.98
C GLU A 259 -13.42 26.01 -10.98
N ASP A 260 -13.90 26.67 -9.92
CA ASP A 260 -13.80 28.12 -9.75
C ASP A 260 -12.33 28.61 -9.67
N ALA A 261 -11.45 27.74 -9.15
CA ALA A 261 -10.01 27.97 -9.09
C ALA A 261 -9.27 27.61 -10.40
N GLY A 262 -9.96 27.08 -11.42
CA GLY A 262 -9.39 26.67 -12.70
C GLY A 262 -8.61 25.35 -12.65
N VAL A 263 -8.79 24.53 -11.61
CA VAL A 263 -8.15 23.22 -11.45
C VAL A 263 -8.90 22.17 -12.25
N MET A 264 -8.24 21.56 -13.22
CA MET A 264 -8.82 20.53 -14.09
C MET A 264 -8.90 19.17 -13.40
N LEU A 265 -10.03 18.51 -13.61
CA LEU A 265 -10.26 17.13 -13.22
C LEU A 265 -10.32 16.23 -14.47
N ASP A 266 -9.95 14.96 -14.31
CA ASP A 266 -10.20 13.94 -15.34
C ASP A 266 -11.66 13.48 -15.33
N GLU A 267 -12.04 12.63 -16.29
CA GLU A 267 -13.41 12.07 -16.43
C GLU A 267 -13.87 11.26 -15.19
N ARG A 268 -12.93 10.84 -14.34
CA ARG A 268 -13.17 10.09 -13.10
C ARG A 268 -13.21 10.97 -11.86
N GLY A 269 -12.97 12.29 -12.03
CA GLY A 269 -12.95 13.28 -10.98
C GLY A 269 -11.62 13.42 -10.24
N PHE A 270 -10.52 12.86 -10.75
CA PHE A 270 -9.18 13.06 -10.18
C PHE A 270 -8.56 14.37 -10.65
N VAL A 271 -7.79 15.03 -9.78
CA VAL A 271 -7.02 16.23 -10.12
C VAL A 271 -5.90 15.85 -11.10
N THR A 272 -5.90 16.47 -12.29
CA THR A 272 -4.85 16.26 -13.27
C THR A 272 -3.56 16.96 -12.86
N VAL A 273 -2.45 16.23 -12.82
CA VAL A 273 -1.13 16.74 -12.44
C VAL A 273 -0.04 16.28 -13.40
N ASP A 274 1.04 17.08 -13.47
CA ASP A 274 2.26 16.68 -14.14
C ASP A 274 3.22 15.89 -13.21
N LYS A 275 4.41 15.54 -13.71
CA LYS A 275 5.40 14.73 -12.97
C LYS A 275 6.04 15.43 -11.76
N VAL A 276 5.81 16.73 -11.59
CA VAL A 276 6.22 17.50 -10.40
C VAL A 276 5.01 17.93 -9.57
N SER A 277 3.87 17.29 -9.81
CA SER A 277 2.61 17.49 -9.07
C SER A 277 1.94 18.84 -9.29
N ARG A 278 2.27 19.59 -10.35
CA ARG A 278 1.56 20.84 -10.70
C ARG A 278 0.21 20.49 -11.31
N THR A 279 -0.80 21.26 -10.96
CA THR A 279 -2.12 21.22 -11.60
C THR A 279 -2.15 22.12 -12.86
N SER A 280 -3.32 22.27 -13.47
CA SER A 280 -3.58 23.22 -14.56
C SER A 280 -3.48 24.69 -14.12
N THR A 281 -3.53 24.96 -12.82
CA THR A 281 -3.55 26.31 -12.25
C THR A 281 -2.19 26.65 -11.64
N ALA A 282 -1.62 27.80 -12.04
CA ALA A 282 -0.34 28.27 -11.51
C ALA A 282 -0.42 28.46 -9.99
N GLY A 283 0.63 28.03 -9.25
CA GLY A 283 0.68 28.08 -7.80
C GLY A 283 -0.13 26.99 -7.10
N VAL A 284 -0.93 26.17 -7.83
CA VAL A 284 -1.72 25.08 -7.25
C VAL A 284 -1.11 23.73 -7.63
N TYR A 285 -0.86 22.91 -6.63
CA TYR A 285 -0.32 21.55 -6.72
C TYR A 285 -1.31 20.53 -6.17
N ALA A 286 -1.14 19.25 -6.49
CA ALA A 286 -1.92 18.19 -5.86
C ALA A 286 -1.08 16.94 -5.64
N ALA A 287 -1.34 16.21 -4.53
CA ALA A 287 -0.60 15.02 -4.14
C ALA A 287 -1.51 13.96 -3.51
N GLY A 288 -1.18 12.70 -3.75
CA GLY A 288 -1.87 11.54 -3.21
C GLY A 288 -3.10 11.13 -4.01
N ASP A 289 -4.01 10.40 -3.34
CA ASP A 289 -5.11 9.69 -3.99
C ASP A 289 -6.07 10.59 -4.75
N CYS A 290 -6.17 11.87 -4.41
CA CYS A 290 -6.95 12.84 -5.17
C CYS A 290 -6.45 13.05 -6.61
N THR A 291 -5.21 12.65 -6.92
CA THR A 291 -4.61 12.72 -8.26
C THR A 291 -4.83 11.45 -9.09
N GLY A 292 -5.12 10.31 -8.45
CA GLY A 292 -5.28 9.02 -9.14
C GLY A 292 -4.01 8.48 -9.80
N VAL A 293 -2.85 9.10 -9.61
CA VAL A 293 -1.58 8.69 -10.25
C VAL A 293 -1.16 7.30 -9.80
N MET A 294 -1.10 7.08 -8.50
CA MET A 294 -0.89 5.75 -7.89
C MET A 294 -1.29 5.84 -6.41
N MET A 295 -2.27 5.04 -6.01
CA MET A 295 -2.90 5.15 -4.68
C MET A 295 -2.09 4.39 -3.63
N LEU A 296 -0.89 4.90 -3.34
CA LEU A 296 0.03 4.42 -2.32
C LEU A 296 0.47 5.59 -1.43
N ALA A 297 0.51 5.37 -0.12
CA ALA A 297 0.94 6.38 0.84
C ALA A 297 2.37 6.88 0.57
N SER A 298 3.26 6.01 0.12
CA SER A 298 4.64 6.35 -0.29
C SER A 298 4.67 7.27 -1.51
N VAL A 299 3.78 7.05 -2.49
CA VAL A 299 3.65 7.92 -3.67
C VAL A 299 3.06 9.26 -3.27
N ALA A 300 2.02 9.27 -2.45
CA ALA A 300 1.44 10.50 -1.92
C ALA A 300 2.48 11.36 -1.20
N ALA A 301 3.27 10.76 -0.31
CA ALA A 301 4.36 11.42 0.40
C ALA A 301 5.41 12.00 -0.56
N MET A 302 5.84 11.22 -1.55
CA MET A 302 6.83 11.68 -2.53
C MET A 302 6.28 12.78 -3.43
N GLN A 303 5.01 12.68 -3.88
CA GLN A 303 4.35 13.77 -4.62
C GLN A 303 4.31 15.07 -3.81
N GLY A 304 3.97 15.00 -2.51
CA GLY A 304 3.98 16.15 -1.62
C GLY A 304 5.36 16.80 -1.49
N ARG A 305 6.40 15.99 -1.29
CA ARG A 305 7.80 16.47 -1.21
C ARG A 305 8.23 17.11 -2.53
N ILE A 306 8.02 16.44 -3.66
CA ILE A 306 8.35 16.95 -5.00
C ILE A 306 7.62 18.27 -5.27
N ALA A 307 6.34 18.36 -4.93
CA ALA A 307 5.55 19.57 -5.08
C ALA A 307 6.19 20.75 -4.35
N MET A 308 6.61 20.57 -3.10
CA MET A 308 7.19 21.64 -2.30
C MET A 308 8.60 22.02 -2.74
N TRP A 309 9.48 21.05 -3.03
CA TRP A 309 10.78 21.36 -3.61
C TRP A 309 10.64 22.19 -4.88
N HIS A 310 9.75 21.77 -5.80
CA HIS A 310 9.52 22.46 -7.05
C HIS A 310 8.90 23.86 -6.83
N ALA A 311 7.89 23.97 -5.96
CA ALA A 311 7.17 25.21 -5.70
C ALA A 311 8.06 26.29 -5.06
N LEU A 312 9.01 25.88 -4.22
CA LEU A 312 9.92 26.75 -3.49
C LEU A 312 11.29 26.96 -4.19
N GLY A 313 11.38 26.51 -5.46
CA GLY A 313 12.51 26.81 -6.34
C GLY A 313 13.71 25.87 -6.23
N GLU A 314 13.57 24.75 -5.53
CA GLU A 314 14.60 23.73 -5.45
C GLU A 314 14.69 22.86 -6.70
N ALA A 315 15.89 22.34 -6.98
CA ALA A 315 16.08 21.37 -8.06
C ALA A 315 15.44 20.03 -7.67
N VAL A 316 14.55 19.52 -8.51
CA VAL A 316 13.78 18.34 -8.22
C VAL A 316 13.83 17.33 -9.36
N GLN A 317 13.94 16.05 -9.02
CA GLN A 317 13.71 14.98 -9.98
C GLN A 317 12.19 14.70 -10.09
N PRO A 318 11.64 14.65 -11.30
CA PRO A 318 10.25 14.31 -11.51
C PRO A 318 9.91 12.90 -11.00
N LEU A 319 8.67 12.69 -10.56
CA LEU A 319 8.20 11.40 -10.10
C LEU A 319 8.36 10.31 -11.19
N ARG A 320 9.02 9.22 -10.82
CA ARG A 320 9.25 8.05 -11.69
C ARG A 320 8.43 6.87 -11.19
N LEU A 321 7.28 6.62 -11.80
CA LEU A 321 6.39 5.52 -11.40
C LEU A 321 7.03 4.13 -11.56
N SER A 322 7.94 3.98 -12.52
CA SER A 322 8.70 2.74 -12.71
C SER A 322 9.67 2.42 -11.58
N HIS A 323 9.91 3.33 -10.64
CA HIS A 323 10.79 3.12 -9.48
C HIS A 323 10.00 2.93 -8.17
N VAL A 324 8.68 2.98 -8.24
CA VAL A 324 7.83 2.80 -7.06
C VAL A 324 7.79 1.34 -6.64
N ALA A 325 8.17 1.08 -5.41
CA ALA A 325 7.93 -0.21 -4.79
C ALA A 325 6.49 -0.28 -4.25
N ALA A 326 5.85 -1.42 -4.48
CA ALA A 326 4.51 -1.71 -3.96
C ALA A 326 4.50 -3.05 -3.23
N THR A 327 3.67 -3.16 -2.20
CA THR A 327 3.51 -4.40 -1.44
C THR A 327 2.03 -4.72 -1.21
N ILE A 328 1.70 -6.00 -1.38
CA ILE A 328 0.43 -6.58 -0.95
C ILE A 328 0.70 -7.41 0.30
N PHE A 329 0.09 -7.03 1.41
CA PHE A 329 0.32 -7.60 2.74
C PHE A 329 -0.55 -8.84 2.99
N THR A 330 -0.46 -9.80 2.06
CA THR A 330 -0.98 -11.17 2.26
C THR A 330 0.05 -12.00 3.03
N GLU A 331 -0.23 -13.25 3.29
CA GLU A 331 0.74 -14.20 3.86
C GLU A 331 0.88 -15.42 2.92
N PRO A 332 2.01 -15.52 2.17
CA PRO A 332 3.17 -14.61 2.13
C PRO A 332 2.84 -13.25 1.48
N GLU A 333 3.63 -12.21 1.82
CA GLU A 333 3.55 -10.90 1.16
C GLU A 333 4.07 -11.00 -0.28
N ILE A 334 3.54 -10.12 -1.14
CA ILE A 334 4.08 -9.86 -2.49
C ILE A 334 4.60 -8.44 -2.52
N ALA A 335 5.88 -8.27 -2.86
CA ALA A 335 6.46 -6.95 -3.09
C ALA A 335 7.08 -6.87 -4.49
N THR A 336 6.87 -5.74 -5.16
CA THR A 336 7.30 -5.52 -6.55
C THR A 336 7.94 -4.14 -6.70
N VAL A 337 8.88 -4.02 -7.63
CA VAL A 337 9.44 -2.74 -8.07
C VAL A 337 9.96 -2.84 -9.50
N GLY A 338 9.86 -1.77 -10.26
CA GLY A 338 10.45 -1.69 -11.59
C GLY A 338 9.60 -2.34 -12.68
N VAL A 339 10.27 -2.98 -13.64
CA VAL A 339 9.64 -3.65 -14.78
C VAL A 339 8.72 -4.77 -14.28
N SER A 340 7.51 -4.84 -14.84
CA SER A 340 6.54 -5.89 -14.53
C SER A 340 6.71 -7.11 -15.46
N GLN A 341 6.28 -8.29 -15.01
CA GLN A 341 6.24 -9.48 -15.86
C GLN A 341 5.35 -9.25 -17.10
N ALA A 342 4.28 -8.48 -16.97
CA ALA A 342 3.41 -8.17 -18.11
C ALA A 342 4.12 -7.37 -19.19
N ALA A 343 4.98 -6.42 -18.84
CA ALA A 343 5.81 -5.67 -19.80
C ALA A 343 6.86 -6.57 -20.48
N VAL A 344 7.37 -7.58 -19.76
CA VAL A 344 8.27 -8.58 -20.33
C VAL A 344 7.53 -9.49 -21.31
N ASP A 345 6.37 -10.01 -20.91
CA ASP A 345 5.56 -10.94 -21.71
C ASP A 345 5.02 -10.28 -22.99
N SER A 346 4.72 -8.98 -22.95
CA SER A 346 4.30 -8.20 -24.13
C SER A 346 5.45 -7.82 -25.09
N GLY A 347 6.70 -8.04 -24.67
CA GLY A 347 7.88 -7.64 -25.45
C GLY A 347 8.20 -6.13 -25.39
N GLU A 348 7.55 -5.38 -24.50
CA GLU A 348 7.83 -3.95 -24.28
C GLU A 348 9.25 -3.73 -23.76
N VAL A 349 9.75 -4.66 -22.94
CA VAL A 349 11.10 -4.60 -22.36
C VAL A 349 11.78 -5.96 -22.48
N GLU A 350 12.95 -5.99 -23.12
CA GLU A 350 13.80 -7.17 -23.14
C GLU A 350 14.62 -7.27 -21.85
N VAL A 351 14.48 -8.39 -21.12
CA VAL A 351 15.21 -8.65 -19.88
C VAL A 351 15.67 -10.10 -19.77
N ALA A 352 16.77 -10.31 -19.08
CA ALA A 352 17.14 -11.60 -18.52
C ALA A 352 16.41 -11.75 -17.16
N THR A 353 15.78 -12.91 -16.95
CA THR A 353 14.98 -13.17 -15.75
C THR A 353 15.52 -14.38 -14.99
N VAL A 354 15.61 -14.28 -13.67
CA VAL A 354 15.84 -15.41 -12.76
C VAL A 354 14.75 -15.43 -11.71
N LYS A 355 14.16 -16.61 -11.49
CA LYS A 355 13.26 -16.91 -10.37
C LYS A 355 13.90 -17.94 -9.46
N LEU A 356 14.14 -17.57 -8.19
CA LEU A 356 14.77 -18.41 -7.17
C LEU A 356 13.74 -18.76 -6.09
N PRO A 357 13.32 -20.03 -5.98
CA PRO A 357 12.37 -20.44 -4.93
C PRO A 357 12.96 -20.29 -3.52
N LEU A 358 12.18 -19.77 -2.57
CA LEU A 358 12.59 -19.68 -1.16
C LEU A 358 12.84 -21.04 -0.52
N ALA A 359 12.19 -22.11 -0.99
CA ALA A 359 12.42 -23.47 -0.51
C ALA A 359 13.88 -23.92 -0.62
N THR A 360 14.71 -23.26 -1.45
CA THR A 360 16.14 -23.52 -1.56
C THR A 360 16.99 -22.74 -0.56
N ASN A 361 16.44 -21.71 0.09
CA ASN A 361 17.15 -20.84 1.01
C ASN A 361 17.26 -21.48 2.41
N ALA A 362 18.44 -21.48 3.02
CA ALA A 362 18.69 -22.06 4.33
C ALA A 362 17.85 -21.40 5.45
N ARG A 363 17.73 -20.06 5.46
CA ARG A 363 16.95 -19.33 6.46
C ARG A 363 15.46 -19.64 6.34
N ALA A 364 14.94 -19.73 5.11
CA ALA A 364 13.56 -20.12 4.87
C ALA A 364 13.27 -21.53 5.40
N LYS A 365 14.16 -22.49 5.16
CA LYS A 365 14.06 -23.86 5.71
C LYS A 365 14.04 -23.85 7.24
N MET A 366 14.96 -23.11 7.88
CA MET A 366 15.03 -22.99 9.34
C MET A 366 13.73 -22.44 9.94
N GLN A 367 13.05 -21.57 9.23
CA GLN A 367 11.79 -20.95 9.68
C GLN A 367 10.53 -21.68 9.19
N GLY A 368 10.70 -22.79 8.46
CA GLY A 368 9.59 -23.58 7.94
C GLY A 368 8.88 -22.95 6.75
N PHE A 369 9.45 -21.91 6.12
CA PHE A 369 8.88 -21.26 4.94
C PHE A 369 9.16 -22.10 3.69
N ARG A 370 8.12 -22.47 2.97
CA ARG A 370 8.20 -23.28 1.74
C ARG A 370 7.73 -22.52 0.52
N ASP A 371 6.80 -21.58 0.74
CA ASP A 371 6.12 -20.84 -0.31
C ASP A 371 6.86 -19.52 -0.58
N GLY A 372 6.96 -19.19 -1.86
CA GLY A 372 7.53 -17.92 -2.28
C GLY A 372 8.82 -18.05 -3.09
N PHE A 373 9.28 -16.91 -3.56
CA PHE A 373 10.45 -16.80 -4.43
C PHE A 373 11.00 -15.36 -4.42
N VAL A 374 12.22 -15.22 -4.96
CA VAL A 374 12.79 -13.97 -5.44
C VAL A 374 12.91 -14.05 -6.97
N LYS A 375 12.38 -13.04 -7.66
CA LYS A 375 12.52 -12.88 -9.12
C LYS A 375 13.23 -11.55 -9.38
N LEU A 376 14.26 -11.56 -10.22
CA LEU A 376 14.97 -10.36 -10.66
C LEU A 376 14.91 -10.24 -12.17
N PHE A 377 14.78 -9.00 -12.65
CA PHE A 377 14.85 -8.61 -14.04
C PHE A 377 16.08 -7.74 -14.27
N ALA A 378 16.92 -8.11 -15.23
CA ALA A 378 18.11 -7.35 -15.59
C ALA A 378 18.22 -7.17 -17.11
N ARG A 379 18.78 -6.05 -17.55
CA ARG A 379 19.08 -5.84 -18.98
C ARG A 379 20.10 -6.87 -19.47
N PRO A 380 19.88 -7.56 -20.60
CA PRO A 380 20.72 -8.67 -21.02
C PRO A 380 22.20 -8.31 -21.21
N ARG A 381 22.50 -7.12 -21.76
CA ARG A 381 23.87 -6.69 -22.09
C ARG A 381 24.58 -6.01 -20.94
N SER A 382 23.94 -5.07 -20.26
CA SER A 382 24.56 -4.29 -19.18
C SER A 382 24.51 -4.97 -17.81
N GLY A 383 23.63 -5.96 -17.65
CA GLY A 383 23.36 -6.54 -16.34
C GLY A 383 22.64 -5.60 -15.35
N THR A 384 22.22 -4.39 -15.80
CA THR A 384 21.54 -3.43 -14.94
C THR A 384 20.21 -4.00 -14.46
N VAL A 385 20.00 -4.02 -13.15
CA VAL A 385 18.73 -4.44 -12.55
C VAL A 385 17.66 -3.40 -12.85
N VAL A 386 16.55 -3.83 -13.43
CA VAL A 386 15.44 -2.97 -13.85
C VAL A 386 14.13 -3.29 -13.14
N GLY A 387 14.12 -4.31 -12.31
CA GLY A 387 12.94 -4.65 -11.50
C GLY A 387 13.10 -5.98 -10.77
N GLY A 388 12.11 -6.27 -9.93
CA GLY A 388 12.04 -7.55 -9.26
C GLY A 388 10.73 -7.76 -8.51
N VAL A 389 10.51 -9.02 -8.16
CA VAL A 389 9.35 -9.50 -7.39
C VAL A 389 9.86 -10.36 -6.25
N VAL A 390 9.39 -10.08 -5.05
CA VAL A 390 9.67 -10.88 -3.87
C VAL A 390 8.34 -11.40 -3.32
N VAL A 391 8.23 -12.72 -3.21
CA VAL A 391 7.12 -13.38 -2.51
C VAL A 391 7.71 -14.07 -1.29
N ALA A 392 7.49 -13.51 -0.12
CA ALA A 392 8.13 -13.96 1.11
C ALA A 392 7.40 -13.42 2.34
N PRO A 393 7.60 -13.98 3.54
CA PRO A 393 7.35 -13.25 4.76
C PRO A 393 8.23 -11.99 4.80
N ARG A 394 7.60 -10.84 5.08
CA ARG A 394 8.26 -9.53 5.08
C ARG A 394 8.92 -9.17 3.73
N ALA A 395 8.25 -9.48 2.63
CA ALA A 395 8.70 -9.07 1.31
C ALA A 395 8.80 -7.54 1.20
N SER A 396 7.95 -6.81 1.95
CA SER A 396 7.98 -5.36 2.12
C SER A 396 9.33 -4.81 2.58
N GLU A 397 10.04 -5.53 3.45
CA GLU A 397 11.38 -5.16 3.91
C GLU A 397 12.47 -5.59 2.90
N LEU A 398 12.29 -6.76 2.27
CA LEU A 398 13.27 -7.30 1.35
C LEU A 398 13.33 -6.53 0.03
N ILE A 399 12.22 -5.97 -0.43
CA ILE A 399 12.14 -5.26 -1.71
C ILE A 399 12.99 -3.98 -1.75
N LEU A 400 13.30 -3.39 -0.59
CA LEU A 400 14.11 -2.17 -0.51
C LEU A 400 15.47 -2.34 -1.19
N ALA A 401 16.11 -3.50 -1.06
CA ALA A 401 17.39 -3.76 -1.73
C ALA A 401 17.25 -3.75 -3.26
N VAL A 402 16.15 -4.27 -3.79
CA VAL A 402 15.84 -4.22 -5.23
C VAL A 402 15.50 -2.80 -5.66
N SER A 403 14.73 -2.06 -4.84
CA SER A 403 14.39 -0.65 -5.10
C SER A 403 15.64 0.22 -5.20
N LEU A 404 16.60 0.04 -4.30
CA LEU A 404 17.89 0.73 -4.34
C LEU A 404 18.68 0.36 -5.60
N ALA A 405 18.65 -0.92 -5.99
CA ALA A 405 19.31 -1.37 -7.21
C ALA A 405 18.70 -0.75 -8.48
N VAL A 406 17.38 -0.63 -8.54
CA VAL A 406 16.67 0.02 -9.65
C VAL A 406 16.94 1.52 -9.67
N GLU A 407 16.85 2.20 -8.51
CA GLU A 407 17.06 3.65 -8.40
C GLU A 407 18.47 4.05 -8.77
N GLN A 408 19.46 3.29 -8.29
CA GLN A 408 20.89 3.56 -8.53
C GLN A 408 21.45 2.87 -9.76
N MET A 409 20.61 2.21 -10.56
CA MET A 409 21.00 1.47 -11.78
C MET A 409 22.13 0.44 -11.51
N LEU A 410 22.10 -0.23 -10.36
CA LEU A 410 23.08 -1.22 -10.01
C LEU A 410 23.02 -2.44 -10.96
N THR A 411 24.16 -3.05 -11.21
CA THR A 411 24.25 -4.27 -12.00
C THR A 411 24.11 -5.53 -11.13
N VAL A 412 23.75 -6.64 -11.75
CA VAL A 412 23.72 -7.96 -11.09
C VAL A 412 25.07 -8.33 -10.52
N ASP A 413 26.15 -7.90 -11.16
CA ASP A 413 27.53 -8.10 -10.69
C ASP A 413 27.78 -7.39 -9.35
N GLN A 414 27.39 -6.11 -9.24
CA GLN A 414 27.50 -5.34 -8.00
C GLN A 414 26.69 -5.96 -6.86
N ILE A 415 25.45 -6.43 -7.15
CA ILE A 415 24.62 -7.08 -6.13
C ILE A 415 25.22 -8.42 -5.71
N ALA A 416 25.70 -9.23 -6.66
CA ALA A 416 26.26 -10.54 -6.38
C ALA A 416 27.54 -10.47 -5.53
N HIS A 417 28.32 -9.39 -5.64
CA HIS A 417 29.54 -9.15 -4.84
C HIS A 417 29.26 -8.45 -3.50
N THR A 418 28.00 -8.07 -3.23
CA THR A 418 27.62 -7.48 -1.94
C THR A 418 27.56 -8.56 -0.86
N PHE A 419 28.18 -8.30 0.30
CA PHE A 419 28.11 -9.21 1.45
C PHE A 419 26.71 -9.22 2.04
N ALA A 420 26.03 -10.35 1.90
CA ALA A 420 24.76 -10.64 2.59
C ALA A 420 25.04 -11.45 3.86
N VAL A 421 24.28 -11.18 4.92
CA VAL A 421 24.34 -11.99 6.14
C VAL A 421 23.91 -13.43 5.83
N TYR A 422 24.66 -14.42 6.34
CA TYR A 422 24.30 -15.82 6.20
C TYR A 422 24.03 -16.45 7.58
N PRO A 423 22.91 -17.20 7.76
CA PRO A 423 21.80 -17.38 6.80
C PRO A 423 20.78 -16.24 6.86
N SER A 424 20.35 -15.73 5.70
CA SER A 424 19.30 -14.70 5.61
C SER A 424 18.39 -14.92 4.39
N LEU A 425 17.19 -14.33 4.40
CA LEU A 425 16.31 -14.30 3.23
C LEU A 425 16.87 -13.37 2.15
N SER A 426 17.52 -12.25 2.55
CA SER A 426 18.17 -11.31 1.62
C SER A 426 19.31 -11.95 0.82
N GLY A 427 19.95 -13.01 1.34
CA GLY A 427 20.91 -13.82 0.57
C GLY A 427 20.32 -14.43 -0.69
N SER A 428 18.99 -14.56 -0.81
CA SER A 428 18.35 -14.97 -2.06
C SER A 428 18.47 -13.93 -3.17
N LEU A 429 18.56 -12.64 -2.83
CA LEU A 429 18.77 -11.55 -3.81
C LEU A 429 20.16 -11.61 -4.41
N THR A 430 21.21 -11.79 -3.59
CA THR A 430 22.59 -11.92 -4.07
C THR A 430 22.78 -13.19 -4.89
N GLU A 431 22.15 -14.30 -4.50
CA GLU A 431 22.19 -15.56 -5.27
C GLU A 431 21.42 -15.43 -6.60
N ALA A 432 20.27 -14.78 -6.62
CA ALA A 432 19.54 -14.50 -7.86
C ALA A 432 20.36 -13.64 -8.82
N ALA A 433 21.00 -12.59 -8.29
CA ALA A 433 21.92 -11.75 -9.07
C ALA A 433 23.11 -12.55 -9.63
N ARG A 434 23.73 -13.39 -8.79
CA ARG A 434 24.84 -14.28 -9.22
C ARG A 434 24.44 -15.21 -10.36
N ARG A 435 23.20 -15.71 -10.36
CA ARG A 435 22.71 -16.55 -11.46
C ARG A 435 22.47 -15.77 -12.74
N LEU A 436 22.14 -14.50 -12.65
CA LEU A 436 22.01 -13.61 -13.81
C LEU A 436 23.34 -13.21 -14.44
N MET A 437 24.47 -13.33 -13.71
CA MET A 437 25.81 -13.09 -14.25
C MET A 437 26.26 -14.15 -15.27
N ARG A 438 25.65 -15.36 -15.30
CA ARG A 438 26.00 -16.40 -16.25
C ARG A 438 25.57 -16.02 -17.66
N PRO A 439 26.40 -16.29 -18.70
CA PRO A 439 26.01 -16.13 -20.09
C PRO A 439 24.69 -16.85 -20.39
N VAL A 440 23.89 -16.31 -21.30
CA VAL A 440 22.59 -16.90 -21.70
C VAL A 440 22.75 -18.30 -22.25
N GLU A 441 23.88 -18.58 -22.88
CA GLU A 441 24.25 -19.87 -23.48
C GLU A 441 24.38 -21.02 -22.47
N ASP A 442 24.65 -20.73 -21.21
CA ASP A 442 24.81 -21.73 -20.13
C ASP A 442 23.53 -21.95 -19.29
N ARG A 443 22.39 -21.47 -19.75
CA ARG A 443 21.12 -21.53 -18.98
C ARG A 443 20.15 -22.63 -19.40
N ALA A 444 20.58 -23.50 -20.31
CA ALA A 444 19.80 -24.65 -20.78
C ALA A 444 19.76 -25.80 -19.76
#